data_996c9823d07f0db2035b626c3741161c
#
_entry.id   996c9823d07f0db2035b626c3741161c
#
_cell.length_a   1.000
_cell.length_b   1.000
_cell.length_c   1.000
_cell.angle_alpha   90.00
_cell.angle_beta   90.00
_cell.angle_gamma   90.00
#
_symmetry.space_group_name_H-M   'P 1'
#
loop_
_entity.id
_entity.type
_entity.pdbx_description
1 polymer ?
#
loop_
_entity_poly.entity_id
_entity_poly.type
_entity_poly.pdbx_seq_one_letter_code
_entity_poly.pdbx_strand_id
1 'polypeptide(L)'
;MRLQAAVWGAKNPTDLYLLDPPPSGAWSQAGQQLHALGAINDDGAATKVGRKLAKLPLEPALARALWQGSALMGIRDAAQCVATLAQDLRVSDADLVRLANKILFQGAPQGSSAYQSSEAGQIRREAKRLEAIAKTEFGNQAPEKILEKRSFQDCLALISALAYPQLLACKRPDSDTYLLANGVGAQLESHSPLIGQQWLAVSGIDRAPTSRQARILAAVPISEDEALAAG
;
A
#
# COMPACT_ATOMS: atom_id res chain seq x y z
N MET A 1 7.50 -13.14 5.55
CA MET A 1 7.97 -14.30 6.32
C MET A 1 7.22 -14.48 7.65
N ARG A 2 7.15 -13.51 8.58
CA ARG A 2 6.52 -13.71 9.91
C ARG A 2 5.03 -14.11 9.85
N LEU A 3 4.23 -13.54 8.93
CA LEU A 3 2.84 -13.96 8.78
C LEU A 3 2.70 -15.41 8.34
N GLN A 4 3.55 -15.88 7.42
CA GLN A 4 3.55 -17.28 6.99
C GLN A 4 3.94 -18.22 8.15
N ALA A 5 4.95 -17.83 8.94
CA ALA A 5 5.33 -18.56 10.14
C ALA A 5 4.15 -18.68 11.13
N ALA A 6 3.44 -17.60 11.39
CA ALA A 6 2.26 -17.59 12.25
C ALA A 6 1.12 -18.50 11.72
N VAL A 7 0.93 -18.56 10.40
CA VAL A 7 -0.05 -19.47 9.76
C VAL A 7 0.35 -20.92 9.94
N TRP A 8 1.65 -21.25 9.96
CA TRP A 8 2.19 -22.59 10.24
C TRP A 8 2.25 -22.92 11.74
N GLY A 9 1.88 -21.97 12.61
CA GLY A 9 1.87 -22.16 14.06
C GLY A 9 3.18 -21.80 14.77
N ALA A 10 4.19 -21.32 14.05
CA ALA A 10 5.45 -20.88 14.65
C ALA A 10 5.29 -19.47 15.24
N LYS A 11 5.60 -19.32 16.53
CA LYS A 11 5.53 -18.06 17.26
C LYS A 11 6.88 -17.33 17.29
N ASN A 12 7.96 -18.08 17.34
CA ASN A 12 9.31 -17.59 17.40
C ASN A 12 10.12 -18.02 16.16
N PRO A 13 11.18 -17.28 15.80
CA PRO A 13 12.07 -17.68 14.70
C PRO A 13 12.72 -19.06 14.95
N THR A 14 12.94 -19.39 16.22
CA THR A 14 13.54 -20.66 16.65
C THR A 14 12.62 -21.87 16.45
N ASP A 15 11.32 -21.65 16.27
CA ASP A 15 10.36 -22.73 15.95
C ASP A 15 10.50 -23.19 14.49
N LEU A 16 11.29 -22.46 13.69
CA LEU A 16 11.58 -22.72 12.29
C LEU A 16 13.05 -23.13 12.16
N TYR A 17 13.31 -24.23 11.44
CA TYR A 17 14.67 -24.67 11.12
C TYR A 17 15.25 -23.79 9.98
N LEU A 18 15.54 -22.52 10.30
CA LEU A 18 16.11 -21.58 9.34
C LEU A 18 17.64 -21.62 9.43
N LEU A 19 18.31 -21.59 8.28
CA LEU A 19 19.75 -21.51 8.20
C LEU A 19 20.25 -20.22 8.85
N ASP A 20 19.59 -19.10 8.51
CA ASP A 20 19.84 -17.76 9.08
C ASP A 20 18.53 -17.24 9.71
N PRO A 21 18.39 -17.30 11.04
CA PRO A 21 17.20 -16.76 11.69
C PRO A 21 17.18 -15.22 11.61
N PRO A 22 15.98 -14.61 11.47
CA PRO A 22 15.86 -13.17 11.41
C PRO A 22 16.31 -12.52 12.73
N PRO A 23 16.89 -11.32 12.70
CA PRO A 23 17.22 -10.57 13.90
C PRO A 23 15.98 -10.39 14.79
N SER A 24 16.15 -10.52 16.12
CA SER A 24 15.04 -10.46 17.08
C SER A 24 14.26 -9.14 17.00
N GLY A 25 14.95 -8.01 16.79
CA GLY A 25 14.32 -6.70 16.60
C GLY A 25 13.43 -6.65 15.36
N ALA A 26 13.89 -7.17 14.23
CA ALA A 26 13.10 -7.23 12.98
C ALA A 26 11.88 -8.16 13.14
N TRP A 27 12.05 -9.27 13.85
CA TRP A 27 10.93 -10.18 14.15
C TRP A 27 9.89 -9.51 15.04
N SER A 28 10.32 -8.81 16.11
CA SER A 28 9.42 -8.06 16.99
C SER A 28 8.67 -6.97 16.25
N GLN A 29 9.37 -6.14 15.48
CA GLN A 29 8.76 -5.08 14.69
C GLN A 29 7.73 -5.62 13.68
N ALA A 30 8.06 -6.69 12.95
CA ALA A 30 7.12 -7.33 12.05
C ALA A 30 5.87 -7.86 12.79
N GLY A 31 6.02 -8.30 14.05
CA GLY A 31 4.91 -8.71 14.89
C GLY A 31 3.99 -7.55 15.24
N GLN A 32 4.55 -6.45 15.68
CA GLN A 32 3.75 -5.25 15.98
C GLN A 32 2.97 -4.77 14.77
N GLN A 33 3.60 -4.76 13.59
CA GLN A 33 2.92 -4.41 12.33
C GLN A 33 1.78 -5.39 12.01
N LEU A 34 2.01 -6.70 12.10
CA LEU A 34 0.98 -7.70 11.83
C LEU A 34 -0.16 -7.66 12.84
N HIS A 35 0.14 -7.34 14.10
CA HIS A 35 -0.87 -7.15 15.14
C HIS A 35 -1.73 -5.91 14.84
N ALA A 36 -1.12 -4.79 14.51
CA ALA A 36 -1.81 -3.57 14.09
C ALA A 36 -2.71 -3.79 12.85
N LEU A 37 -2.30 -4.68 11.94
CA LEU A 37 -3.10 -5.10 10.80
C LEU A 37 -4.22 -6.10 11.17
N GLY A 38 -4.31 -6.56 12.42
CA GLY A 38 -5.23 -7.62 12.85
C GLY A 38 -4.93 -8.99 12.24
N ALA A 39 -3.71 -9.17 11.70
CA ALA A 39 -3.31 -10.42 11.06
C ALA A 39 -2.83 -11.49 12.05
N ILE A 40 -2.31 -11.07 13.19
CA ILE A 40 -2.00 -11.95 14.34
C ILE A 40 -2.66 -11.40 15.59
N ASN A 41 -2.92 -12.29 16.57
CA ASN A 41 -3.43 -11.92 17.90
C ASN A 41 -2.28 -11.63 18.88
N ASP A 42 -2.61 -11.32 20.14
CA ASP A 42 -1.66 -11.04 21.21
C ASP A 42 -0.67 -12.19 21.44
N ASP A 43 -1.10 -13.43 21.22
CA ASP A 43 -0.25 -14.62 21.35
C ASP A 43 0.67 -14.84 20.13
N GLY A 44 0.60 -13.98 19.12
CA GLY A 44 1.35 -14.10 17.87
C GLY A 44 0.79 -15.13 16.89
N ALA A 45 -0.36 -15.74 17.16
CA ALA A 45 -1.01 -16.69 16.27
C ALA A 45 -1.79 -16.00 15.16
N ALA A 46 -1.82 -16.60 13.96
CA ALA A 46 -2.56 -16.03 12.82
C ALA A 46 -4.07 -16.04 13.08
N THR A 47 -4.69 -14.87 12.88
CA THR A 47 -6.15 -14.69 12.93
C THR A 47 -6.83 -15.25 11.68
N LYS A 48 -8.17 -15.24 11.64
CA LYS A 48 -8.92 -15.57 10.41
C LYS A 48 -8.56 -14.61 9.27
N VAL A 49 -8.37 -13.32 9.59
CA VAL A 49 -7.92 -12.29 8.64
C VAL A 49 -6.50 -12.61 8.17
N GLY A 50 -5.57 -12.82 9.08
CA GLY A 50 -4.19 -13.15 8.75
C GLY A 50 -4.04 -14.35 7.82
N ARG A 51 -4.84 -15.41 8.03
CA ARG A 51 -4.85 -16.58 7.14
C ARG A 51 -5.33 -16.24 5.72
N LYS A 52 -6.30 -15.32 5.57
CA LYS A 52 -6.72 -14.84 4.24
C LYS A 52 -5.63 -14.00 3.58
N LEU A 53 -5.04 -13.05 4.34
CA LEU A 53 -3.98 -12.20 3.81
C LEU A 53 -2.74 -13.01 3.38
N ALA A 54 -2.40 -14.06 4.11
CA ALA A 54 -1.26 -14.92 3.80
C ALA A 54 -1.36 -15.68 2.47
N LYS A 55 -2.55 -15.80 1.90
CA LYS A 55 -2.77 -16.44 0.59
C LYS A 55 -2.51 -15.50 -0.59
N LEU A 56 -2.42 -14.20 -0.33
CA LEU A 56 -2.09 -13.22 -1.35
C LEU A 56 -0.57 -13.12 -1.51
N PRO A 57 -0.05 -13.07 -2.74
CA PRO A 57 1.38 -12.88 -3.00
C PRO A 57 1.80 -11.40 -2.86
N LEU A 58 1.46 -10.81 -1.73
CA LEU A 58 1.65 -9.41 -1.40
C LEU A 58 2.23 -9.26 0.00
N GLU A 59 2.82 -8.12 0.28
CA GLU A 59 3.09 -7.75 1.67
C GLU A 59 1.77 -7.58 2.44
N PRO A 60 1.74 -7.86 3.74
CA PRO A 60 0.50 -7.87 4.53
C PRO A 60 -0.30 -6.57 4.49
N ALA A 61 0.37 -5.42 4.41
CA ALA A 61 -0.26 -4.12 4.33
C ALA A 61 -1.05 -3.94 3.02
N LEU A 62 -0.43 -4.25 1.88
CA LEU A 62 -1.10 -4.24 0.57
C LEU A 62 -2.18 -5.32 0.45
N ALA A 63 -1.95 -6.50 1.04
CA ALA A 63 -2.96 -7.56 1.07
C ALA A 63 -4.21 -7.11 1.84
N ARG A 64 -4.05 -6.41 2.98
CA ARG A 64 -5.16 -5.82 3.74
C ARG A 64 -5.84 -4.71 2.95
N ALA A 65 -5.09 -3.81 2.32
CA ALA A 65 -5.64 -2.75 1.50
C ALA A 65 -6.45 -3.29 0.33
N LEU A 66 -5.99 -4.38 -0.32
CA LEU A 66 -6.76 -5.08 -1.35
C LEU A 66 -8.09 -5.61 -0.80
N TRP A 67 -8.06 -6.27 0.37
CA TRP A 67 -9.27 -6.81 0.97
C TRP A 67 -10.29 -5.72 1.34
N GLN A 68 -9.86 -4.68 2.07
CA GLN A 68 -10.71 -3.57 2.47
C GLN A 68 -11.18 -2.73 1.27
N GLY A 69 -10.26 -2.40 0.37
CA GLY A 69 -10.55 -1.64 -0.84
C GLY A 69 -11.52 -2.37 -1.78
N SER A 70 -11.46 -3.71 -1.83
CA SER A 70 -12.40 -4.50 -2.61
C SER A 70 -13.86 -4.31 -2.16
N ALA A 71 -14.09 -4.10 -0.87
CA ALA A 71 -15.42 -3.82 -0.33
C ALA A 71 -15.88 -2.38 -0.61
N LEU A 72 -14.95 -1.44 -0.79
CA LEU A 72 -15.25 -0.01 -0.96
C LEU A 72 -15.39 0.42 -2.42
N MET A 73 -14.59 -0.14 -3.33
CA MET A 73 -14.51 0.28 -4.74
C MET A 73 -14.64 -0.88 -5.73
N GLY A 74 -14.75 -2.12 -5.26
CA GLY A 74 -14.76 -3.32 -6.08
C GLY A 74 -13.37 -3.92 -6.27
N ILE A 75 -13.34 -5.24 -6.46
CA ILE A 75 -12.10 -6.03 -6.52
C ILE A 75 -11.20 -5.58 -7.68
N ARG A 76 -11.77 -5.25 -8.84
CA ARG A 76 -11.01 -4.87 -10.05
C ARG A 76 -10.20 -3.60 -9.83
N ASP A 77 -10.86 -2.55 -9.35
CA ASP A 77 -10.22 -1.23 -9.16
C ASP A 77 -9.22 -1.28 -8.00
N ALA A 78 -9.57 -1.97 -6.90
CA ALA A 78 -8.65 -2.23 -5.80
C ALA A 78 -7.41 -3.01 -6.26
N ALA A 79 -7.57 -4.08 -7.05
CA ALA A 79 -6.46 -4.87 -7.58
C ALA A 79 -5.55 -4.06 -8.52
N GLN A 80 -6.11 -3.16 -9.32
CA GLN A 80 -5.32 -2.27 -10.18
C GLN A 80 -4.48 -1.28 -9.37
N CYS A 81 -5.07 -0.65 -8.36
CA CYS A 81 -4.36 0.28 -7.46
C CYS A 81 -3.26 -0.44 -6.67
N VAL A 82 -3.57 -1.60 -6.08
CA VAL A 82 -2.58 -2.40 -5.34
C VAL A 82 -1.44 -2.88 -6.25
N ALA A 83 -1.75 -3.35 -7.47
CA ALA A 83 -0.71 -3.73 -8.43
C ALA A 83 0.19 -2.55 -8.81
N THR A 84 -0.36 -1.33 -8.86
CA THR A 84 0.44 -0.12 -9.10
C THR A 84 1.36 0.19 -7.92
N LEU A 85 0.87 0.09 -6.68
CA LEU A 85 1.67 0.32 -5.47
C LEU A 85 2.73 -0.76 -5.23
N ALA A 86 2.45 -2.00 -5.64
CA ALA A 86 3.38 -3.13 -5.48
C ALA A 86 4.58 -3.06 -6.44
N GLN A 87 4.54 -2.19 -7.47
CA GLN A 87 5.69 -1.94 -8.32
C GLN A 87 6.62 -0.92 -7.67
N ASP A 88 7.92 -1.16 -7.77
CA ASP A 88 8.94 -0.20 -7.35
C ASP A 88 9.09 0.91 -8.40
N LEU A 89 8.05 1.73 -8.52
CA LEU A 89 8.00 2.83 -9.47
C LEU A 89 8.89 3.98 -8.98
N ARG A 90 9.85 4.39 -9.82
CA ARG A 90 10.68 5.56 -9.55
C ARG A 90 9.92 6.83 -9.86
N VAL A 91 9.42 7.48 -8.82
CA VAL A 91 8.64 8.73 -8.92
C VAL A 91 9.60 9.90 -8.71
N SER A 92 9.89 10.66 -9.76
CA SER A 92 10.88 11.74 -9.71
C SER A 92 10.42 12.99 -8.94
N ASP A 93 9.10 13.22 -8.89
CA ASP A 93 8.47 14.41 -8.32
C ASP A 93 7.47 14.09 -7.19
N ALA A 94 7.51 12.85 -6.71
CA ALA A 94 6.63 12.27 -5.70
C ALA A 94 5.14 12.10 -6.14
N ASP A 95 4.72 12.59 -7.30
CA ASP A 95 3.35 12.46 -7.81
C ASP A 95 3.12 11.08 -8.45
N LEU A 96 2.65 10.15 -7.63
CA LEU A 96 2.38 8.79 -8.06
C LEU A 96 1.22 8.71 -9.07
N VAL A 97 0.22 9.60 -8.97
CA VAL A 97 -0.92 9.63 -9.90
C VAL A 97 -0.46 10.00 -11.30
N ARG A 98 0.35 11.05 -11.39
CA ARG A 98 0.90 11.51 -12.68
C ARG A 98 1.72 10.42 -13.36
N LEU A 99 2.60 9.73 -12.59
CA LEU A 99 3.39 8.64 -13.11
C LEU A 99 2.52 7.45 -13.52
N ALA A 100 1.58 7.03 -12.68
CA ALA A 100 0.68 5.92 -12.97
C ALA A 100 -0.20 6.19 -14.20
N ASN A 101 -0.73 7.41 -14.33
CA ASN A 101 -1.49 7.81 -15.51
C ASN A 101 -0.64 7.76 -16.79
N LYS A 102 0.60 8.25 -16.74
CA LYS A 102 1.53 8.17 -17.87
C LYS A 102 1.80 6.72 -18.28
N ILE A 103 2.07 5.84 -17.31
CA ILE A 103 2.35 4.44 -17.57
C ILE A 103 1.11 3.71 -18.11
N LEU A 104 -0.04 3.86 -17.43
CA LEU A 104 -1.23 3.04 -17.72
C LEU A 104 -2.04 3.52 -18.93
N PHE A 105 -2.08 4.84 -19.19
CA PHE A 105 -2.99 5.42 -20.17
C PHE A 105 -2.29 6.10 -21.35
N GLN A 106 -1.00 6.44 -21.24
CA GLN A 106 -0.24 7.13 -22.29
C GLN A 106 0.91 6.26 -22.88
N GLY A 107 1.03 5.01 -22.43
CA GLY A 107 2.08 4.09 -22.86
C GLY A 107 1.85 3.49 -24.25
N ALA A 108 2.67 2.48 -24.59
CA ALA A 108 2.62 1.78 -25.88
C ALA A 108 1.21 1.19 -26.19
N PRO A 109 0.82 1.08 -27.48
CA PRO A 109 -0.49 0.55 -27.87
C PRO A 109 -0.75 -0.83 -27.26
N GLN A 110 -1.98 -1.04 -26.77
CA GLN A 110 -2.38 -2.31 -26.19
C GLN A 110 -2.27 -3.43 -27.22
N GLY A 111 -1.68 -4.58 -26.82
CA GLY A 111 -1.54 -5.75 -27.69
C GLY A 111 -0.19 -5.87 -28.39
N SER A 112 0.68 -4.85 -28.38
CA SER A 112 2.05 -4.98 -28.91
C SER A 112 2.96 -5.76 -27.95
N SER A 113 4.00 -6.42 -28.48
CA SER A 113 5.01 -7.09 -27.67
C SER A 113 5.76 -6.10 -26.74
N ALA A 114 5.99 -4.87 -27.23
CA ALA A 114 6.56 -3.78 -26.46
C ALA A 114 5.67 -3.38 -25.27
N TYR A 115 4.34 -3.43 -25.42
CA TYR A 115 3.40 -3.19 -24.33
C TYR A 115 3.44 -4.30 -23.28
N GLN A 116 3.53 -5.56 -23.70
CA GLN A 116 3.58 -6.69 -22.74
C GLN A 116 4.84 -6.69 -21.88
N SER A 117 5.96 -6.20 -22.38
CA SER A 117 7.22 -6.05 -21.62
C SER A 117 7.32 -4.73 -20.85
N SER A 118 6.40 -3.77 -21.08
CA SER A 118 6.37 -2.49 -20.39
C SER A 118 5.89 -2.59 -18.95
N GLU A 119 6.19 -1.58 -18.13
CA GLU A 119 5.66 -1.44 -16.77
C GLU A 119 4.12 -1.52 -16.76
N ALA A 120 3.45 -0.88 -17.72
CA ALA A 120 2.01 -0.95 -17.87
C ALA A 120 1.50 -2.39 -18.06
N GLY A 121 2.19 -3.15 -18.90
CA GLY A 121 1.87 -4.57 -19.12
C GLY A 121 2.07 -5.42 -17.87
N GLN A 122 3.12 -5.13 -17.09
CA GLN A 122 3.39 -5.81 -15.83
C GLN A 122 2.32 -5.50 -14.77
N ILE A 123 2.00 -4.21 -14.56
CA ILE A 123 0.95 -3.77 -13.63
C ILE A 123 -0.39 -4.44 -13.97
N ARG A 124 -0.77 -4.45 -15.25
CA ARG A 124 -2.07 -5.04 -15.66
C ARG A 124 -2.12 -6.55 -15.51
N ARG A 125 -1.02 -7.25 -15.75
CA ARG A 125 -0.96 -8.71 -15.50
C ARG A 125 -1.07 -9.01 -14.02
N GLU A 126 -0.35 -8.26 -13.20
CA GLU A 126 -0.41 -8.43 -11.75
C GLU A 126 -1.80 -8.06 -11.20
N ALA A 127 -2.41 -6.98 -11.70
CA ALA A 127 -3.78 -6.61 -11.33
C ALA A 127 -4.78 -7.74 -11.64
N LYS A 128 -4.71 -8.35 -12.84
CA LYS A 128 -5.57 -9.49 -13.19
C LYS A 128 -5.32 -10.72 -12.31
N ARG A 129 -4.06 -10.98 -11.98
CA ARG A 129 -3.68 -12.08 -11.07
C ARG A 129 -4.24 -11.85 -9.67
N LEU A 130 -4.07 -10.65 -9.12
CA LEU A 130 -4.60 -10.26 -7.82
C LEU A 130 -6.13 -10.28 -7.79
N GLU A 131 -6.78 -9.79 -8.86
CA GLU A 131 -8.24 -9.86 -9.02
C GLU A 131 -8.75 -11.30 -8.97
N ALA A 132 -8.11 -12.22 -9.68
CA ALA A 132 -8.49 -13.63 -9.69
C ALA A 132 -8.35 -14.27 -8.30
N ILE A 133 -7.23 -14.05 -7.61
CA ILE A 133 -6.98 -14.57 -6.27
C ILE A 133 -7.97 -13.96 -5.28
N ALA A 134 -8.18 -12.64 -5.33
CA ALA A 134 -9.09 -11.93 -4.44
C ALA A 134 -10.55 -12.42 -4.58
N LYS A 135 -11.02 -12.67 -5.81
CA LYS A 135 -12.35 -13.29 -6.07
C LYS A 135 -12.50 -14.65 -5.39
N THR A 136 -11.44 -15.46 -5.44
CA THR A 136 -11.45 -16.80 -4.83
C THR A 136 -11.46 -16.73 -3.31
N GLU A 137 -10.63 -15.84 -2.72
CA GLU A 137 -10.41 -15.81 -1.27
C GLU A 137 -11.41 -14.93 -0.50
N PHE A 138 -11.90 -13.88 -1.12
CA PHE A 138 -12.82 -12.91 -0.49
C PHE A 138 -14.27 -13.11 -0.91
N GLY A 139 -14.52 -13.91 -1.94
CA GLY A 139 -15.82 -14.05 -2.58
C GLY A 139 -16.15 -12.85 -3.48
N ASN A 140 -17.30 -12.93 -4.12
CA ASN A 140 -17.76 -11.85 -5.00
C ASN A 140 -18.36 -10.74 -4.10
N GLN A 141 -17.51 -9.98 -3.40
CA GLN A 141 -17.94 -8.81 -2.66
C GLN A 141 -18.30 -7.73 -3.69
N ALA A 142 -19.57 -7.63 -4.01
CA ALA A 142 -20.07 -6.40 -4.63
C ALA A 142 -20.01 -5.32 -3.54
N PRO A 143 -19.55 -4.11 -3.85
CA PRO A 143 -19.59 -3.00 -2.89
C PRO A 143 -21.01 -2.83 -2.40
N GLU A 144 -21.20 -2.77 -1.08
CA GLU A 144 -22.52 -2.69 -0.40
C GLU A 144 -23.31 -1.43 -0.82
N LYS A 145 -22.64 -0.41 -1.29
CA LYS A 145 -23.16 0.72 -2.04
C LYS A 145 -22.24 0.95 -3.23
N ILE A 146 -22.80 1.06 -4.44
CA ILE A 146 -22.14 1.71 -5.55
C ILE A 146 -22.00 3.17 -5.11
N LEU A 147 -20.96 3.48 -4.35
CA LEU A 147 -20.50 4.83 -4.19
C LEU A 147 -20.21 5.35 -5.61
N GLU A 148 -20.52 6.61 -5.87
CA GLU A 148 -20.28 7.26 -7.15
C GLU A 148 -18.96 6.79 -7.77
N LYS A 149 -18.94 6.60 -9.08
CA LYS A 149 -17.78 6.07 -9.82
C LYS A 149 -16.54 6.91 -9.47
N ARG A 150 -15.70 6.39 -8.59
CA ARG A 150 -14.47 7.06 -8.14
C ARG A 150 -13.48 7.17 -9.29
N SER A 151 -12.75 8.25 -9.35
CA SER A 151 -11.63 8.37 -10.27
C SER A 151 -10.51 7.39 -9.89
N PHE A 152 -9.62 7.08 -10.83
CA PHE A 152 -8.43 6.26 -10.53
C PHE A 152 -7.56 6.91 -9.44
N GLN A 153 -7.48 8.24 -9.43
CA GLN A 153 -6.77 8.99 -8.39
C GLN A 153 -7.35 8.74 -7.00
N ASP A 154 -8.68 8.85 -6.85
CA ASP A 154 -9.35 8.67 -5.56
C ASP A 154 -9.20 7.22 -5.08
N CYS A 155 -9.31 6.25 -6.00
CA CYS A 155 -9.06 4.84 -5.70
C CYS A 155 -7.62 4.62 -5.22
N LEU A 156 -6.64 5.20 -5.90
CA LEU A 156 -5.22 5.05 -5.57
C LEU A 156 -4.89 5.73 -4.24
N ALA A 157 -5.49 6.91 -3.96
CA ALA A 157 -5.35 7.62 -2.69
C ALA A 157 -5.88 6.77 -1.53
N LEU A 158 -7.09 6.25 -1.67
CA LEU A 158 -7.72 5.42 -0.63
C LEU A 158 -6.94 4.11 -0.38
N ILE A 159 -6.50 3.42 -1.44
CA ILE A 159 -5.69 2.21 -1.28
C ILE A 159 -4.33 2.52 -0.62
N SER A 160 -3.70 3.64 -0.96
CA SER A 160 -2.45 4.08 -0.31
C SER A 160 -2.66 4.37 1.18
N ALA A 161 -3.75 5.04 1.54
CA ALA A 161 -4.12 5.33 2.92
C ALA A 161 -4.43 4.05 3.72
N LEU A 162 -5.17 3.10 3.13
CA LEU A 162 -5.47 1.80 3.76
C LEU A 162 -4.24 0.91 3.94
N ALA A 163 -3.27 0.98 3.00
CA ALA A 163 -2.03 0.21 3.10
C ALA A 163 -1.09 0.80 4.16
N TYR A 164 -0.97 2.11 4.20
CA TYR A 164 0.02 2.82 5.00
C TYR A 164 -0.60 3.97 5.83
N PRO A 165 -1.58 3.70 6.71
CA PRO A 165 -2.25 4.75 7.48
C PRO A 165 -1.28 5.56 8.34
N GLN A 166 -0.19 4.96 8.83
CA GLN A 166 0.86 5.63 9.59
C GLN A 166 1.67 6.65 8.76
N LEU A 167 1.55 6.62 7.43
CA LEU A 167 2.20 7.56 6.50
C LEU A 167 1.25 8.62 5.96
N LEU A 168 -0.03 8.65 6.39
CA LEU A 168 -0.90 9.78 6.09
C LEU A 168 -0.24 11.08 6.55
N ALA A 169 -0.19 12.06 5.67
CA ALA A 169 0.56 13.29 5.87
C ALA A 169 -0.37 14.51 5.82
N CYS A 170 -0.32 15.32 6.88
CA CYS A 170 -1.00 16.61 6.95
C CYS A 170 0.03 17.74 6.81
N LYS A 171 -0.27 18.72 5.96
CA LYS A 171 0.56 19.92 5.80
C LYS A 171 0.58 20.72 7.09
N ARG A 172 1.76 21.15 7.53
CA ARG A 172 1.89 22.03 8.69
C ARG A 172 1.48 23.47 8.33
N PRO A 173 0.81 24.18 9.23
CA PRO A 173 0.55 25.61 9.04
C PRO A 173 1.86 26.37 8.74
N ASP A 174 1.79 27.35 7.85
CA ASP A 174 2.88 28.29 7.51
C ASP A 174 4.20 27.62 7.09
N SER A 175 4.13 26.38 6.56
CA SER A 175 5.31 25.60 6.17
C SER A 175 4.98 24.71 4.97
N ASP A 176 5.98 24.41 4.14
CA ASP A 176 5.89 23.41 3.08
C ASP A 176 6.28 21.99 3.56
N THR A 177 6.31 21.79 4.87
CA THR A 177 6.57 20.48 5.47
C THR A 177 5.28 19.81 5.92
N TYR A 178 5.34 18.51 6.06
CA TYR A 178 4.23 17.64 6.43
C TYR A 178 4.51 16.95 7.77
N LEU A 179 3.45 16.64 8.50
CA LEU A 179 3.50 15.76 9.65
C LEU A 179 2.83 14.45 9.28
N LEU A 180 3.57 13.35 9.34
CA LEU A 180 3.02 12.01 9.16
C LEU A 180 2.24 11.57 10.40
N ALA A 181 1.24 10.71 10.24
CA ALA A 181 0.44 10.17 11.35
C ALA A 181 1.30 9.46 12.42
N ASN A 182 2.46 8.91 12.04
CA ASN A 182 3.42 8.34 13.00
C ASN A 182 4.29 9.38 13.74
N GLY A 183 4.01 10.68 13.59
CA GLY A 183 4.73 11.78 14.25
C GLY A 183 6.03 12.21 13.57
N VAL A 184 6.42 11.60 12.47
CA VAL A 184 7.65 11.99 11.74
C VAL A 184 7.36 13.19 10.84
N GLY A 185 8.25 14.20 10.87
CA GLY A 185 8.22 15.30 9.91
C GLY A 185 8.69 14.82 8.53
N ALA A 186 8.03 15.29 7.47
CA ALA A 186 8.37 14.93 6.11
C ALA A 186 8.33 16.14 5.17
N GLN A 187 9.03 16.05 4.04
CA GLN A 187 9.06 17.11 3.02
C GLN A 187 9.02 16.51 1.62
N LEU A 188 8.45 17.27 0.69
CA LEU A 188 8.49 17.03 -0.74
C LEU A 188 9.76 17.68 -1.33
N GLU A 189 10.18 17.20 -2.49
CA GLU A 189 11.16 17.92 -3.31
C GLU A 189 10.59 19.27 -3.77
N SER A 190 11.44 20.29 -3.89
CA SER A 190 11.04 21.67 -4.20
C SER A 190 10.28 21.86 -5.52
N HIS A 191 10.41 20.90 -6.44
CA HIS A 191 9.73 20.91 -7.73
C HIS A 191 8.49 20.01 -7.80
N SER A 192 8.08 19.42 -6.68
CA SER A 192 6.93 18.52 -6.65
C SER A 192 5.61 19.28 -6.89
N PRO A 193 4.76 18.80 -7.79
CA PRO A 193 3.44 19.39 -8.02
C PRO A 193 2.48 19.18 -6.84
N LEU A 194 2.87 18.36 -5.87
CA LEU A 194 2.08 18.09 -4.66
C LEU A 194 2.28 19.13 -3.55
N ILE A 195 3.21 20.09 -3.74
CA ILE A 195 3.40 21.16 -2.78
C ILE A 195 2.11 21.99 -2.67
N GLY A 196 1.70 22.26 -1.43
CA GLY A 196 0.46 22.99 -1.15
C GLY A 196 -0.78 22.12 -0.93
N GLN A 197 -0.74 20.83 -1.27
CA GLN A 197 -1.80 19.90 -0.92
C GLN A 197 -1.90 19.76 0.61
N GLN A 198 -3.14 19.85 1.15
CA GLN A 198 -3.35 19.80 2.59
C GLN A 198 -3.12 18.41 3.16
N TRP A 199 -3.60 17.36 2.45
CA TRP A 199 -3.48 15.97 2.85
C TRP A 199 -2.89 15.12 1.74
N LEU A 200 -1.98 14.22 2.12
CA LEU A 200 -1.34 13.26 1.21
C LEU A 200 -1.42 11.85 1.78
N ALA A 201 -1.83 10.90 0.96
CA ALA A 201 -1.64 9.47 1.20
C ALA A 201 -0.25 9.09 0.67
N VAL A 202 0.71 8.95 1.58
CA VAL A 202 2.11 8.66 1.24
C VAL A 202 2.32 7.15 1.19
N SER A 203 2.92 6.67 0.11
CA SER A 203 3.24 5.24 -0.08
C SER A 203 4.75 4.96 -0.06
N GLY A 204 5.60 5.97 -0.15
CA GLY A 204 7.05 5.82 -0.10
C GLY A 204 7.73 6.99 0.59
N ILE A 205 8.62 6.70 1.53
CA ILE A 205 9.47 7.68 2.19
C ILE A 205 10.92 7.19 2.20
N ASP A 206 11.85 8.14 2.20
CA ASP A 206 13.26 7.92 2.50
C ASP A 206 13.65 8.74 3.73
N ARG A 207 14.35 8.12 4.66
CA ARG A 207 14.86 8.80 5.86
C ARG A 207 16.29 8.38 6.14
N ALA A 208 17.22 9.27 5.88
CA ALA A 208 18.59 9.07 6.30
C ALA A 208 18.66 8.95 7.85
N PRO A 209 19.49 8.05 8.41
CA PRO A 209 19.59 7.84 9.86
C PRO A 209 19.88 9.11 10.65
N THR A 210 20.57 10.08 10.03
CA THR A 210 20.95 11.38 10.64
C THR A 210 19.92 12.48 10.40
N SER A 211 18.90 12.26 9.56
CA SER A 211 17.89 13.27 9.21
C SER A 211 16.75 13.28 10.22
N ARG A 212 16.35 14.50 10.63
CA ARG A 212 15.14 14.71 11.44
C ARG A 212 13.85 14.64 10.61
N GLN A 213 13.95 14.81 9.30
CA GLN A 213 12.83 14.80 8.39
C GLN A 213 12.98 13.69 7.35
N ALA A 214 11.88 13.05 7.01
CA ALA A 214 11.82 12.10 5.90
C ALA A 214 11.60 12.87 4.58
N ARG A 215 12.07 12.31 3.48
CA ARG A 215 11.73 12.74 2.13
C ARG A 215 10.57 11.90 1.62
N ILE A 216 9.51 12.54 1.13
CA ILE A 216 8.40 11.86 0.48
C ILE A 216 8.83 11.48 -0.94
N LEU A 217 8.78 10.19 -1.25
CA LEU A 217 9.18 9.64 -2.55
C LEU A 217 7.98 9.36 -3.45
N ALA A 218 6.84 9.01 -2.86
CA ALA A 218 5.62 8.72 -3.60
C ALA A 218 4.40 9.05 -2.73
N ALA A 219 3.47 9.81 -3.28
CA ALA A 219 2.25 10.21 -2.60
C ALA A 219 1.12 10.47 -3.60
N VAL A 220 -0.10 10.50 -3.07
CA VAL A 220 -1.34 10.84 -3.79
C VAL A 220 -2.09 11.86 -2.95
N PRO A 221 -2.61 12.97 -3.53
CA PRO A 221 -3.52 13.86 -2.82
C PRO A 221 -4.77 13.10 -2.36
N ILE A 222 -5.20 13.36 -1.13
CA ILE A 222 -6.39 12.73 -0.53
C ILE A 222 -7.23 13.81 0.15
N SER A 223 -8.55 13.63 0.19
CA SER A 223 -9.42 14.51 0.97
C SER A 223 -9.26 14.28 2.47
N GLU A 224 -9.58 15.31 3.27
CA GLU A 224 -9.53 15.21 4.72
C GLU A 224 -10.45 14.11 5.25
N ASP A 225 -11.69 14.04 4.74
CA ASP A 225 -12.67 13.05 5.15
C ASP A 225 -12.19 11.61 4.89
N GLU A 226 -11.57 11.37 3.74
CA GLU A 226 -11.01 10.06 3.39
C GLU A 226 -9.76 9.74 4.22
N ALA A 227 -8.91 10.73 4.49
CA ALA A 227 -7.74 10.56 5.33
C ALA A 227 -8.12 10.19 6.76
N LEU A 228 -9.13 10.88 7.34
CA LEU A 228 -9.66 10.58 8.68
C LEU A 228 -10.39 9.23 8.74
N ALA A 229 -11.05 8.83 7.67
CA ALA A 229 -11.74 7.53 7.61
C ALA A 229 -10.78 6.33 7.45
N ALA A 230 -9.57 6.56 6.94
CA ALA A 230 -8.58 5.51 6.70
C ALA A 230 -7.59 5.33 7.87
N GLY A 231 -7.41 6.35 8.73
CA GLY A 231 -6.52 6.37 9.91
C GLY A 231 -7.22 5.93 11.15
#